data_1a1e737671e29c3b8902a744aaa493ec
#
_entry.id   1a1e737671e29c3b8902a744aaa493ec
#
_cell.length_a   1.000
_cell.length_b   1.000
_cell.length_c   1.000
_cell.angle_alpha   90.00
_cell.angle_beta   90.00
_cell.angle_gamma   90.00
#
_symmetry.space_group_name_H-M   'P 1'
#
loop_
_entity.id
_entity.type
_entity.pdbx_description
1 polymer ?
#
loop_
_entity_poly.entity_id
_entity_poly.type
_entity_poly.pdbx_seq_one_letter_code
_entity_poly.pdbx_strand_id
1 'polypeptide(L)'
;MTTSSPLVLLVSCPDRPGIVAALAQALFAHGANILDLDHHTDANAGRFFARFRFAPGPPAPDRAGGDGNAALRTAIADVGTRFGMELRLTSEADRKRLVVFVSRFDHCLWDLLLRHKAGELPCEIPLLISNHPDLAPIAAQFGIRFEVVPVTPAGKAEAEARERALLDQVRADVVVLARYMQVLSPDFIAAWPNRIINIHHSFLPAFQGARPYHQAHERGAKLTGATAHYVTTDLDDGPIIDQDVIRSSHRDTVEDLVRKGRDVERTVLARAVRWHLEDRIVVHGNRTVVFG
;
A
#
# COMPACT_ATOMS: atom_id res chain seq x y z
N MET A 1 -6.65 -20.18 26.17
CA MET A 1 -5.40 -20.19 25.40
C MET A 1 -5.37 -18.90 24.62
N THR A 2 -4.59 -17.92 25.03
CA THR A 2 -4.38 -16.70 24.27
C THR A 2 -3.51 -17.03 23.06
N THR A 3 -4.14 -17.24 21.91
CA THR A 3 -3.41 -17.42 20.66
C THR A 3 -2.74 -16.10 20.32
N SER A 4 -1.40 -16.07 20.34
CA SER A 4 -0.63 -14.93 19.87
C SER A 4 -1.01 -14.65 18.40
N SER A 5 -1.13 -13.36 18.06
CA SER A 5 -1.46 -12.97 16.68
C SER A 5 -0.41 -13.48 15.69
N PRO A 6 -0.83 -13.91 14.48
CA PRO A 6 0.09 -14.33 13.46
C PRO A 6 1.10 -13.24 13.09
N LEU A 7 2.29 -13.68 12.68
CA LEU A 7 3.35 -12.84 12.14
C LEU A 7 3.42 -13.03 10.61
N VAL A 8 3.83 -11.98 9.91
CA VAL A 8 4.08 -11.99 8.48
C VAL A 8 5.55 -11.64 8.24
N LEU A 9 6.27 -12.52 7.54
CA LEU A 9 7.64 -12.32 7.11
C LEU A 9 7.67 -12.16 5.58
N LEU A 10 8.07 -10.99 5.11
CA LEU A 10 8.41 -10.76 3.71
C LEU A 10 9.91 -10.91 3.50
N VAL A 11 10.28 -11.57 2.43
CA VAL A 11 11.66 -11.91 2.07
C VAL A 11 11.94 -11.50 0.64
N SER A 12 13.10 -10.88 0.40
CA SER A 12 13.68 -10.66 -0.93
C SER A 12 15.18 -10.95 -0.88
N CYS A 13 15.69 -11.79 -1.79
CA CYS A 13 17.13 -12.11 -1.84
C CYS A 13 17.55 -12.60 -3.24
N PRO A 14 18.86 -12.71 -3.52
CA PRO A 14 19.34 -13.47 -4.66
C PRO A 14 18.83 -14.92 -4.61
N ASP A 15 18.34 -15.43 -5.76
CA ASP A 15 17.82 -16.80 -5.81
C ASP A 15 18.93 -17.85 -5.69
N ARG A 16 18.71 -18.83 -4.83
CA ARG A 16 19.59 -19.99 -4.65
C ARG A 16 18.91 -21.13 -3.91
N PRO A 17 19.38 -22.39 -4.06
CA PRO A 17 18.82 -23.52 -3.34
C PRO A 17 18.85 -23.38 -1.82
N GLY A 18 17.80 -23.89 -1.14
CA GLY A 18 17.76 -24.01 0.31
C GLY A 18 17.13 -22.85 1.07
N ILE A 19 16.72 -21.76 0.42
CA ILE A 19 16.10 -20.58 1.06
C ILE A 19 14.88 -20.97 1.89
N VAL A 20 13.88 -21.61 1.26
CA VAL A 20 12.63 -22.00 1.94
C VAL A 20 12.91 -22.99 3.05
N ALA A 21 13.79 -23.99 2.81
CA ALA A 21 14.15 -24.99 3.82
C ALA A 21 14.79 -24.37 5.06
N ALA A 22 15.71 -23.40 4.85
CA ALA A 22 16.40 -22.73 5.96
C ALA A 22 15.44 -21.88 6.81
N LEU A 23 14.54 -21.13 6.17
CA LEU A 23 13.53 -20.32 6.88
C LEU A 23 12.52 -21.22 7.59
N ALA A 24 12.01 -22.27 6.94
CA ALA A 24 11.08 -23.22 7.54
C ALA A 24 11.71 -23.95 8.75
N GLN A 25 12.99 -24.33 8.66
CA GLN A 25 13.73 -24.94 9.77
C GLN A 25 13.89 -23.97 10.96
N ALA A 26 14.20 -22.68 10.68
CA ALA A 26 14.29 -21.68 11.73
C ALA A 26 12.94 -21.45 12.45
N LEU A 27 11.85 -21.39 11.70
CA LEU A 27 10.49 -21.29 12.23
C LEU A 27 10.14 -22.53 13.07
N PHE A 28 10.38 -23.72 12.54
CA PHE A 28 10.11 -24.99 13.23
C PHE A 28 10.90 -25.13 14.54
N ALA A 29 12.20 -24.79 14.54
CA ALA A 29 13.04 -24.86 15.72
C ALA A 29 12.58 -23.96 16.88
N HIS A 30 11.77 -22.94 16.58
CA HIS A 30 11.18 -22.04 17.58
C HIS A 30 9.68 -22.32 17.82
N GLY A 31 9.19 -23.48 17.38
CA GLY A 31 7.80 -23.91 17.61
C GLY A 31 6.76 -23.13 16.81
N ALA A 32 7.18 -22.35 15.83
CA ALA A 32 6.26 -21.60 14.98
C ALA A 32 5.56 -22.54 13.98
N ASN A 33 4.27 -22.28 13.71
CA ASN A 33 3.48 -23.02 12.72
C ASN A 33 3.21 -22.15 11.51
N ILE A 34 3.68 -22.56 10.32
CA ILE A 34 3.40 -21.88 9.05
C ILE A 34 1.93 -22.08 8.71
N LEU A 35 1.21 -20.96 8.56
CA LEU A 35 -0.22 -20.92 8.21
C LEU A 35 -0.44 -20.72 6.72
N ASP A 36 0.48 -19.97 6.08
CA ASP A 36 0.45 -19.67 4.66
C ASP A 36 1.86 -19.37 4.17
N LEU A 37 2.19 -19.83 2.99
CA LEU A 37 3.48 -19.59 2.34
C LEU A 37 3.26 -19.42 0.84
N ASP A 38 3.61 -18.24 0.36
CA ASP A 38 3.66 -17.94 -1.06
C ASP A 38 5.07 -17.48 -1.43
N HIS A 39 5.54 -17.86 -2.62
CA HIS A 39 6.86 -17.47 -3.10
C HIS A 39 6.92 -17.36 -4.62
N HIS A 40 7.82 -16.53 -5.09
CA HIS A 40 8.07 -16.30 -6.50
C HIS A 40 9.58 -16.18 -6.77
N THR A 41 10.06 -16.80 -7.85
CA THR A 41 11.41 -16.60 -8.37
C THR A 41 11.32 -15.86 -9.70
N ASP A 42 11.86 -14.63 -9.74
CA ASP A 42 12.11 -13.93 -11.00
C ASP A 42 13.45 -14.43 -11.58
N ALA A 43 13.34 -15.38 -12.52
CA ALA A 43 14.53 -16.00 -13.15
C ALA A 43 15.35 -14.98 -13.95
N ASN A 44 14.73 -13.93 -14.52
CA ASN A 44 15.44 -12.91 -15.28
C ASN A 44 16.24 -11.97 -14.38
N ALA A 45 15.72 -11.64 -13.21
CA ALA A 45 16.41 -10.82 -12.22
C ALA A 45 17.32 -11.65 -11.29
N GLY A 46 17.24 -12.98 -11.32
CA GLY A 46 17.94 -13.87 -10.39
C GLY A 46 17.53 -13.62 -8.92
N ARG A 47 16.27 -13.28 -8.70
CA ARG A 47 15.76 -12.90 -7.37
C ARG A 47 14.65 -13.84 -6.91
N PHE A 48 14.68 -14.14 -5.63
CA PHE A 48 13.67 -14.89 -4.91
C PHE A 48 12.89 -13.95 -4.00
N PHE A 49 11.57 -14.14 -3.95
CA PHE A 49 10.63 -13.42 -3.09
C PHE A 49 9.75 -14.41 -2.35
N ALA A 50 9.43 -14.15 -1.07
CA ALA A 50 8.49 -14.98 -0.34
C ALA A 50 7.73 -14.19 0.72
N ARG A 51 6.53 -14.68 1.01
CA ARG A 51 5.69 -14.26 2.11
C ARG A 51 5.37 -15.48 2.98
N PHE A 52 5.80 -15.47 4.23
CA PHE A 52 5.43 -16.45 5.24
C PHE A 52 4.44 -15.82 6.20
N ARG A 53 3.30 -16.44 6.40
CA ARG A 53 2.37 -16.12 7.47
C ARG A 53 2.39 -17.27 8.46
N PHE A 54 2.68 -17.00 9.71
CA PHE A 54 2.86 -18.07 10.70
C PHE A 54 2.39 -17.66 12.09
N ALA A 55 1.90 -18.63 12.87
CA ALA A 55 1.66 -18.48 14.28
C ALA A 55 2.98 -18.69 15.01
N PRO A 56 3.44 -17.74 15.86
CA PRO A 56 4.63 -17.93 16.67
C PRO A 56 4.40 -19.05 17.70
N GLY A 57 5.47 -19.75 18.07
CA GLY A 57 5.42 -20.76 19.12
C GLY A 57 5.10 -20.16 20.49
N PRO A 58 4.80 -21.00 21.48
CA PRO A 58 4.59 -20.55 22.85
C PRO A 58 5.86 -19.85 23.37
N PRO A 59 5.70 -18.78 24.19
CA PRO A 59 6.86 -18.10 24.76
C PRO A 59 7.65 -19.09 25.64
N ALA A 60 8.99 -19.00 25.55
CA ALA A 60 9.85 -19.84 26.39
C ALA A 60 9.58 -19.55 27.87
N PRO A 61 9.45 -20.60 28.73
CA PRO A 61 9.04 -20.44 30.12
C PRO A 61 9.95 -19.54 30.96
N ASP A 62 11.22 -19.39 30.59
CA ASP A 62 12.23 -18.64 31.33
C ASP A 62 12.28 -17.13 31.02
N ARG A 63 11.37 -16.59 30.21
CA ARG A 63 11.37 -15.19 29.75
C ARG A 63 10.05 -14.47 30.03
N ALA A 64 9.60 -14.50 31.27
CA ALA A 64 8.50 -13.66 31.73
C ALA A 64 8.95 -12.18 31.70
N GLY A 65 8.50 -11.41 30.70
CA GLY A 65 8.69 -9.95 30.61
C GLY A 65 9.47 -9.40 29.39
N GLY A 66 9.90 -10.27 28.44
CA GLY A 66 10.57 -9.86 27.20
C GLY A 66 9.71 -10.08 25.96
N ASP A 67 10.17 -9.58 24.79
CA ASP A 67 9.61 -9.96 23.48
C ASP A 67 9.70 -11.47 23.32
N GLY A 68 8.57 -12.18 23.50
CA GLY A 68 8.49 -13.65 23.42
C GLY A 68 9.00 -14.23 22.09
N ASN A 69 9.19 -13.38 21.08
CA ASN A 69 9.67 -13.73 19.75
C ASN A 69 11.14 -13.30 19.49
N ALA A 70 11.87 -12.78 20.49
CA ALA A 70 13.23 -12.26 20.28
C ALA A 70 14.19 -13.32 19.71
N ALA A 71 14.15 -14.55 20.25
CA ALA A 71 14.98 -15.66 19.77
C ALA A 71 14.63 -16.05 18.32
N LEU A 72 13.35 -16.08 17.98
CA LEU A 72 12.88 -16.33 16.64
C LEU A 72 13.32 -15.23 15.67
N ARG A 73 13.21 -13.95 16.07
CA ARG A 73 13.70 -12.81 15.26
C ARG A 73 15.20 -12.94 15.00
N THR A 74 15.99 -13.31 15.99
CA THR A 74 17.42 -13.55 15.84
C THR A 74 17.69 -14.69 14.86
N ALA A 75 17.02 -15.83 15.00
CA ALA A 75 17.20 -16.96 14.10
C ALA A 75 16.82 -16.63 12.64
N ILE A 76 15.75 -15.88 12.43
CA ILE A 76 15.36 -15.37 11.09
C ILE A 76 16.45 -14.43 10.54
N ALA A 77 16.98 -13.52 11.37
CA ALA A 77 18.04 -12.60 10.97
C ALA A 77 19.34 -13.32 10.61
N ASP A 78 19.71 -14.39 11.32
CA ASP A 78 20.88 -15.22 11.02
C ASP A 78 20.74 -15.93 9.67
N VAL A 79 19.55 -16.47 9.37
CA VAL A 79 19.23 -17.01 8.05
C VAL A 79 19.32 -15.89 7.01
N GLY A 80 18.78 -14.71 7.30
CA GLY A 80 18.83 -13.54 6.45
C GLY A 80 20.25 -13.15 6.08
N THR A 81 21.14 -13.08 7.06
CA THR A 81 22.56 -12.78 6.86
C THR A 81 23.24 -13.82 5.94
N ARG A 82 23.01 -15.12 6.21
CA ARG A 82 23.58 -16.21 5.41
C ARG A 82 23.17 -16.19 3.95
N PHE A 83 21.94 -15.76 3.67
CA PHE A 83 21.37 -15.73 2.32
C PHE A 83 21.35 -14.34 1.67
N GLY A 84 21.81 -13.29 2.37
CA GLY A 84 21.77 -11.92 1.87
C GLY A 84 20.33 -11.43 1.65
N MET A 85 19.45 -11.71 2.63
CA MET A 85 18.03 -11.38 2.54
C MET A 85 17.74 -9.98 3.05
N GLU A 86 16.86 -9.29 2.35
CA GLU A 86 16.08 -8.18 2.88
C GLU A 86 14.84 -8.77 3.54
N LEU A 87 14.65 -8.50 4.82
CA LEU A 87 13.60 -9.08 5.64
C LEU A 87 12.70 -7.99 6.21
N ARG A 88 11.38 -8.21 6.18
CA ARG A 88 10.41 -7.40 6.92
C ARG A 88 9.48 -8.32 7.70
N LEU A 89 9.55 -8.25 9.03
CA LEU A 89 8.71 -9.04 9.95
C LEU A 89 7.74 -8.10 10.66
N THR A 90 6.45 -8.36 10.50
CA THR A 90 5.34 -7.59 11.07
C THR A 90 4.39 -8.49 11.84
N SER A 91 3.56 -7.91 12.71
CA SER A 91 2.50 -8.61 13.41
C SER A 91 1.13 -8.20 12.84
N GLU A 92 0.23 -9.17 12.64
CA GLU A 92 -1.15 -8.87 12.25
C GLU A 92 -1.93 -8.13 13.35
N ALA A 93 -1.42 -8.11 14.59
CA ALA A 93 -1.98 -7.28 15.66
C ALA A 93 -1.66 -5.79 15.49
N ASP A 94 -0.57 -5.47 14.80
CA ASP A 94 -0.11 -4.10 14.63
C ASP A 94 -0.94 -3.42 13.53
N ARG A 95 -1.91 -2.60 13.95
CA ARG A 95 -2.74 -1.83 13.02
C ARG A 95 -1.95 -0.67 12.45
N LYS A 96 -1.71 -0.69 11.14
CA LYS A 96 -1.07 0.45 10.45
C LYS A 96 -1.96 1.69 10.50
N ARG A 97 -1.35 2.85 10.66
CA ARG A 97 -2.02 4.15 10.68
C ARG A 97 -2.01 4.75 9.28
N LEU A 98 -3.16 4.70 8.63
CA LEU A 98 -3.35 5.14 7.25
C LEU A 98 -3.90 6.57 7.25
N VAL A 99 -3.24 7.51 6.56
CA VAL A 99 -3.75 8.86 6.33
C VAL A 99 -4.17 8.99 4.86
N VAL A 100 -5.39 9.48 4.62
CA VAL A 100 -5.90 9.67 3.27
C VAL A 100 -5.83 11.14 2.88
N PHE A 101 -5.20 11.42 1.76
CA PHE A 101 -5.16 12.72 1.12
C PHE A 101 -6.22 12.78 0.02
N VAL A 102 -7.01 13.83 0.02
CA VAL A 102 -8.11 14.03 -0.93
C VAL A 102 -8.12 15.45 -1.47
N SER A 103 -8.81 15.67 -2.59
CA SER A 103 -9.17 17.00 -3.08
C SER A 103 -10.70 17.16 -3.10
N ARG A 104 -11.31 17.25 -4.28
CA ARG A 104 -12.77 17.45 -4.42
C ARG A 104 -13.53 16.19 -4.81
N PHE A 105 -12.85 15.19 -5.37
CA PHE A 105 -13.48 13.93 -5.77
C PHE A 105 -13.62 13.00 -4.58
N ASP A 106 -14.80 12.50 -4.35
CA ASP A 106 -15.22 11.79 -3.14
C ASP A 106 -15.31 10.26 -3.28
N HIS A 107 -15.44 9.75 -4.50
CA HIS A 107 -15.79 8.34 -4.76
C HIS A 107 -14.78 7.34 -4.15
N CYS A 108 -13.47 7.61 -4.23
CA CYS A 108 -12.46 6.75 -3.61
C CYS A 108 -12.48 6.87 -2.08
N LEU A 109 -12.71 8.08 -1.54
CA LEU A 109 -12.82 8.28 -0.10
C LEU A 109 -13.98 7.49 0.49
N TRP A 110 -15.18 7.61 -0.10
CA TRP A 110 -16.36 6.86 0.34
C TRP A 110 -16.10 5.36 0.38
N ASP A 111 -15.52 4.78 -0.66
CA ASP A 111 -15.26 3.34 -0.73
C ASP A 111 -14.27 2.90 0.34
N LEU A 112 -13.15 3.62 0.54
CA LEU A 112 -12.17 3.32 1.57
C LEU A 112 -12.78 3.38 2.99
N LEU A 113 -13.57 4.41 3.29
CA LEU A 113 -14.19 4.57 4.61
C LEU A 113 -15.27 3.52 4.89
N LEU A 114 -16.06 3.15 3.88
CA LEU A 114 -17.06 2.09 4.02
C LEU A 114 -16.40 0.73 4.25
N ARG A 115 -15.35 0.39 3.51
CA ARG A 115 -14.58 -0.85 3.70
C ARG A 115 -13.88 -0.88 5.05
N HIS A 116 -13.31 0.25 5.49
CA HIS A 116 -12.73 0.36 6.82
C HIS A 116 -13.79 0.11 7.90
N LYS A 117 -14.96 0.72 7.79
CA LYS A 117 -16.08 0.50 8.72
C LYS A 117 -16.58 -0.95 8.71
N ALA A 118 -16.53 -1.61 7.56
CA ALA A 118 -16.90 -3.03 7.41
C ALA A 118 -15.79 -3.99 7.94
N GLY A 119 -14.61 -3.48 8.34
CA GLY A 119 -13.50 -4.29 8.82
C GLY A 119 -12.67 -4.95 7.71
N GLU A 120 -12.88 -4.57 6.45
CA GLU A 120 -12.13 -5.11 5.31
C GLU A 120 -10.70 -4.54 5.20
N LEU A 121 -10.45 -3.36 5.78
CA LEU A 121 -9.14 -2.73 5.83
C LEU A 121 -8.58 -2.77 7.25
N PRO A 122 -7.55 -3.58 7.52
CA PRO A 122 -7.00 -3.80 8.86
C PRO A 122 -6.07 -2.64 9.29
N CYS A 123 -6.61 -1.43 9.44
CA CYS A 123 -5.85 -0.23 9.80
C CYS A 123 -6.63 0.67 10.75
N GLU A 124 -5.97 1.73 11.22
CA GLU A 124 -6.59 2.93 11.78
C GLU A 124 -6.55 4.04 10.74
N ILE A 125 -7.59 4.86 10.66
CA ILE A 125 -7.61 6.08 9.83
C ILE A 125 -7.72 7.29 10.79
N PRO A 126 -6.59 7.79 11.32
CA PRO A 126 -6.61 8.85 12.31
C PRO A 126 -6.87 10.23 11.73
N LEU A 127 -6.65 10.41 10.43
CA LEU A 127 -6.64 11.74 9.81
C LEU A 127 -6.95 11.65 8.31
N LEU A 128 -7.74 12.60 7.82
CA LEU A 128 -7.88 12.96 6.43
C LEU A 128 -7.27 14.34 6.20
N ILE A 129 -6.49 14.51 5.14
CA ILE A 129 -5.91 15.80 4.74
C ILE A 129 -6.47 16.17 3.37
N SER A 130 -6.87 17.43 3.21
CA SER A 130 -7.37 17.92 1.93
C SER A 130 -6.88 19.34 1.64
N ASN A 131 -6.66 19.64 0.37
CA ASN A 131 -6.42 21.03 -0.06
C ASN A 131 -7.72 21.85 -0.27
N HIS A 132 -8.89 21.23 -0.01
CA HIS A 132 -10.23 21.84 -0.10
C HIS A 132 -11.11 21.40 1.06
N PRO A 133 -12.07 22.22 1.51
CA PRO A 133 -12.97 21.87 2.60
C PRO A 133 -14.14 20.93 2.21
N ASP A 134 -14.34 20.71 0.92
CA ASP A 134 -15.56 20.11 0.34
C ASP A 134 -15.92 18.75 0.96
N LEU A 135 -14.93 17.94 1.35
CA LEU A 135 -15.14 16.58 1.87
C LEU A 135 -15.17 16.49 3.41
N ALA A 136 -15.07 17.62 4.11
CA ALA A 136 -15.18 17.64 5.57
C ALA A 136 -16.48 17.01 6.12
N PRO A 137 -17.67 17.18 5.48
CA PRO A 137 -18.89 16.52 5.94
C PRO A 137 -18.82 14.99 5.88
N ILE A 138 -18.07 14.43 4.93
CA ILE A 138 -17.87 12.97 4.84
C ILE A 138 -17.05 12.50 6.03
N ALA A 139 -15.91 13.15 6.30
CA ALA A 139 -15.08 12.83 7.46
C ALA A 139 -15.86 12.84 8.77
N ALA A 140 -16.72 13.85 8.96
CA ALA A 140 -17.56 13.99 10.15
C ALA A 140 -18.53 12.81 10.34
N GLN A 141 -19.09 12.25 9.26
CA GLN A 141 -19.99 11.07 9.33
C GLN A 141 -19.28 9.81 9.85
N PHE A 142 -17.97 9.72 9.68
CA PHE A 142 -17.16 8.60 10.17
C PHE A 142 -16.42 8.95 11.47
N GLY A 143 -16.57 10.17 12.01
CA GLY A 143 -15.89 10.60 13.22
C GLY A 143 -14.37 10.75 13.05
N ILE A 144 -13.89 10.98 11.81
CA ILE A 144 -12.46 11.09 11.50
C ILE A 144 -12.06 12.56 11.45
N ARG A 145 -10.91 12.86 12.05
CA ARG A 145 -10.31 14.21 11.99
C ARG A 145 -10.04 14.60 10.55
N PHE A 146 -10.41 15.82 10.18
CA PHE A 146 -10.20 16.39 8.85
C PHE A 146 -9.42 17.70 8.94
N GLU A 147 -8.32 17.79 8.20
CA GLU A 147 -7.48 18.98 8.15
C GLU A 147 -7.47 19.57 6.75
N VAL A 148 -7.72 20.86 6.65
CA VAL A 148 -7.61 21.59 5.39
C VAL A 148 -6.24 22.24 5.32
N VAL A 149 -5.45 21.85 4.33
CA VAL A 149 -4.14 22.41 4.01
C VAL A 149 -4.19 22.96 2.59
N PRO A 150 -4.55 24.22 2.39
CA PRO A 150 -4.63 24.81 1.05
C PRO A 150 -3.25 24.83 0.39
N VAL A 151 -3.19 24.37 -0.86
CA VAL A 151 -1.96 24.37 -1.64
C VAL A 151 -2.07 25.43 -2.73
N THR A 152 -1.15 26.39 -2.70
CA THR A 152 -0.98 27.38 -3.76
C THR A 152 0.42 27.26 -4.37
N PRO A 153 0.64 27.72 -5.60
CA PRO A 153 1.98 27.64 -6.20
C PRO A 153 3.08 28.27 -5.34
N ALA A 154 2.81 29.41 -4.71
CA ALA A 154 3.76 30.11 -3.86
C ALA A 154 3.90 29.50 -2.44
N GLY A 155 2.85 28.86 -1.92
CA GLY A 155 2.80 28.29 -0.56
C GLY A 155 2.99 26.77 -0.51
N LYS A 156 3.43 26.13 -1.59
CA LYS A 156 3.53 24.66 -1.64
C LYS A 156 4.47 24.09 -0.57
N ALA A 157 5.64 24.69 -0.39
CA ALA A 157 6.61 24.21 0.59
C ALA A 157 6.08 24.28 2.04
N GLU A 158 5.38 25.35 2.37
CA GLU A 158 4.75 25.53 3.68
C GLU A 158 3.60 24.53 3.89
N ALA A 159 2.79 24.32 2.84
CA ALA A 159 1.72 23.33 2.89
C ALA A 159 2.28 21.92 3.14
N GLU A 160 3.30 21.49 2.39
CA GLU A 160 3.94 20.18 2.58
C GLU A 160 4.65 20.07 3.96
N ALA A 161 5.23 21.14 4.47
CA ALA A 161 5.79 21.14 5.83
C ALA A 161 4.69 20.90 6.88
N ARG A 162 3.52 21.55 6.73
CA ARG A 162 2.34 21.32 7.60
C ARG A 162 1.80 19.91 7.46
N GLU A 163 1.68 19.38 6.24
CA GLU A 163 1.24 18.01 5.99
C GLU A 163 2.16 17.00 6.67
N ARG A 164 3.49 17.14 6.55
CA ARG A 164 4.47 16.29 7.25
C ARG A 164 4.32 16.36 8.77
N ALA A 165 4.18 17.56 9.34
CA ALA A 165 3.97 17.70 10.77
C ALA A 165 2.68 17.01 11.25
N LEU A 166 1.60 17.06 10.46
CA LEU A 166 0.36 16.34 10.73
C LEU A 166 0.54 14.83 10.67
N LEU A 167 1.28 14.31 9.67
CA LEU A 167 1.60 12.89 9.54
C LEU A 167 2.41 12.39 10.74
N ASP A 168 3.43 13.16 11.16
CA ASP A 168 4.26 12.83 12.33
C ASP A 168 3.42 12.84 13.62
N GLN A 169 2.54 13.84 13.80
CA GLN A 169 1.65 13.94 14.96
C GLN A 169 0.77 12.69 15.11
N VAL A 170 0.26 12.16 14.01
CA VAL A 170 -0.57 10.96 14.04
C VAL A 170 0.25 9.67 13.86
N ARG A 171 1.56 9.74 13.77
CA ARG A 171 2.46 8.59 13.53
C ARG A 171 1.98 7.76 12.35
N ALA A 172 1.78 8.40 11.22
CA ALA A 172 1.29 7.73 10.02
C ALA A 172 2.29 6.68 9.51
N ASP A 173 1.79 5.51 9.12
CA ASP A 173 2.59 4.44 8.50
C ASP A 173 2.50 4.47 6.98
N VAL A 174 1.35 4.86 6.45
CA VAL A 174 1.07 4.91 5.01
C VAL A 174 0.18 6.08 4.66
N VAL A 175 0.44 6.68 3.51
CA VAL A 175 -0.35 7.75 2.91
C VAL A 175 -1.04 7.23 1.65
N VAL A 176 -2.32 7.53 1.49
CA VAL A 176 -3.10 7.20 0.31
C VAL A 176 -3.58 8.47 -0.37
N LEU A 177 -3.18 8.68 -1.61
CA LEU A 177 -3.65 9.78 -2.45
C LEU A 177 -4.93 9.35 -3.17
N ALA A 178 -6.08 9.54 -2.50
CA ALA A 178 -7.40 9.20 -3.04
C ALA A 178 -7.95 10.36 -3.88
N ARG A 179 -7.44 10.51 -5.08
CA ARG A 179 -7.73 11.65 -5.97
C ARG A 179 -7.24 12.98 -5.39
N TYR A 180 -6.08 12.96 -4.74
CA TYR A 180 -5.37 14.17 -4.33
C TYR A 180 -4.67 14.77 -5.54
N MET A 181 -5.22 15.88 -6.05
CA MET A 181 -4.83 16.48 -7.33
C MET A 181 -3.64 17.45 -7.18
N GLN A 182 -2.66 17.08 -6.33
CA GLN A 182 -1.42 17.82 -6.15
C GLN A 182 -0.23 16.88 -6.36
N VAL A 183 0.82 17.39 -6.97
CA VAL A 183 2.10 16.67 -7.11
C VAL A 183 2.92 16.92 -5.85
N LEU A 184 3.37 15.87 -5.19
CA LEU A 184 4.24 15.96 -4.02
C LEU A 184 5.67 16.29 -4.44
N SER A 185 6.40 17.02 -3.58
CA SER A 185 7.81 17.34 -3.84
C SER A 185 8.71 16.10 -3.69
N PRO A 186 9.90 16.09 -4.34
CA PRO A 186 10.87 15.03 -4.15
C PRO A 186 11.26 14.80 -2.69
N ASP A 187 11.40 15.87 -1.89
CA ASP A 187 11.73 15.78 -0.46
C ASP A 187 10.61 15.15 0.36
N PHE A 188 9.35 15.41 -0.01
CA PHE A 188 8.22 14.74 0.63
C PHE A 188 8.24 13.24 0.33
N ILE A 189 8.43 12.87 -0.93
CA ILE A 189 8.44 11.48 -1.40
C ILE A 189 9.62 10.71 -0.80
N ALA A 190 10.80 11.31 -0.75
CA ALA A 190 12.01 10.68 -0.20
C ALA A 190 11.88 10.28 1.28
N ALA A 191 11.08 11.01 2.05
CA ALA A 191 10.78 10.67 3.45
C ALA A 191 9.82 9.47 3.60
N TRP A 192 9.15 9.06 2.52
CA TRP A 192 8.08 8.05 2.52
C TRP A 192 8.28 6.95 1.46
N PRO A 193 9.46 6.31 1.35
CA PRO A 193 9.75 5.33 0.30
C PRO A 193 8.78 4.14 0.40
N ASN A 194 8.07 3.85 -0.70
CA ASN A 194 7.09 2.77 -0.79
C ASN A 194 5.96 2.83 0.27
N ARG A 195 5.64 4.04 0.75
CA ARG A 195 4.58 4.27 1.74
C ARG A 195 3.55 5.31 1.29
N ILE A 196 3.62 5.77 0.05
CA ILE A 196 2.60 6.63 -0.55
C ILE A 196 1.99 5.86 -1.71
N ILE A 197 0.68 5.59 -1.65
CA ILE A 197 -0.08 4.90 -2.70
C ILE A 197 -0.95 5.93 -3.41
N ASN A 198 -0.83 6.01 -4.73
CA ASN A 198 -1.65 6.87 -5.57
C ASN A 198 -2.62 6.06 -6.42
N ILE A 199 -3.80 6.61 -6.68
CA ILE A 199 -4.70 6.13 -7.74
C ILE A 199 -4.62 7.06 -8.95
N HIS A 200 -4.14 6.53 -10.06
CA HIS A 200 -4.12 7.22 -11.33
C HIS A 200 -5.27 6.73 -12.20
N HIS A 201 -6.00 7.68 -12.80
CA HIS A 201 -7.22 7.42 -13.55
C HIS A 201 -6.98 7.06 -15.03
N SER A 202 -5.93 6.27 -15.29
CA SER A 202 -5.68 5.61 -16.57
C SER A 202 -4.98 4.26 -16.38
N PHE A 203 -4.95 3.46 -17.43
CA PHE A 203 -4.18 2.23 -17.49
C PHE A 203 -2.73 2.55 -17.89
N LEU A 204 -1.88 2.83 -16.89
CA LEU A 204 -0.48 3.17 -17.14
C LEU A 204 0.26 2.03 -17.86
N PRO A 205 1.20 2.33 -18.76
CA PRO A 205 1.72 3.66 -19.12
C PRO A 205 0.90 4.41 -20.18
N ALA A 206 -0.29 3.94 -20.54
CA ALA A 206 -1.15 4.59 -21.53
C ALA A 206 -1.88 5.81 -20.92
N PHE A 207 -2.07 6.87 -21.73
CA PHE A 207 -2.83 8.07 -21.38
C PHE A 207 -2.33 8.77 -20.11
N GLN A 208 -1.00 8.94 -20.00
CA GLN A 208 -0.38 9.70 -18.92
C GLN A 208 -0.81 11.18 -18.94
N GLY A 209 -0.76 11.81 -17.76
CA GLY A 209 -1.02 13.23 -17.60
C GLY A 209 -2.50 13.59 -17.45
N ALA A 210 -2.88 14.80 -17.88
CA ALA A 210 -4.20 15.34 -17.64
C ALA A 210 -5.28 14.77 -18.59
N ARG A 211 -6.50 14.59 -18.06
CA ARG A 211 -7.72 14.22 -18.81
C ARG A 211 -7.63 12.90 -19.60
N PRO A 212 -7.17 11.78 -18.99
CA PRO A 212 -6.97 10.53 -19.73
C PRO A 212 -8.25 9.98 -20.38
N TYR A 213 -9.44 10.18 -19.79
CA TYR A 213 -10.70 9.76 -20.40
C TYR A 213 -11.03 10.54 -21.69
N HIS A 214 -10.66 11.82 -21.78
CA HIS A 214 -10.79 12.59 -23.01
C HIS A 214 -9.85 12.05 -24.09
N GLN A 215 -8.59 11.83 -23.74
CA GLN A 215 -7.60 11.24 -24.64
C GLN A 215 -8.05 9.87 -25.16
N ALA A 216 -8.56 9.00 -24.27
CA ALA A 216 -9.06 7.67 -24.64
C ALA A 216 -10.27 7.76 -25.60
N HIS A 217 -11.20 8.68 -25.33
CA HIS A 217 -12.36 8.91 -26.17
C HIS A 217 -11.97 9.42 -27.56
N GLU A 218 -11.13 10.47 -27.63
CA GLU A 218 -10.64 11.05 -28.89
C GLU A 218 -9.90 10.04 -29.76
N ARG A 219 -9.12 9.13 -29.14
CA ARG A 219 -8.42 8.05 -29.84
C ARG A 219 -9.31 6.85 -30.18
N GLY A 220 -10.56 6.85 -29.74
CA GLY A 220 -11.47 5.72 -29.93
C GLY A 220 -10.97 4.45 -29.23
N ALA A 221 -10.27 4.57 -28.08
CA ALA A 221 -9.77 3.44 -27.31
C ALA A 221 -10.90 2.49 -26.93
N LYS A 222 -10.64 1.18 -26.93
CA LYS A 222 -11.64 0.15 -26.60
C LYS A 222 -11.51 -0.32 -25.15
N LEU A 223 -10.43 0.05 -24.51
CA LEU A 223 -10.16 -0.19 -23.08
C LEU A 223 -9.64 1.09 -22.45
N THR A 224 -10.10 1.39 -21.26
CA THR A 224 -9.53 2.37 -20.34
C THR A 224 -9.51 1.74 -18.95
N GLY A 225 -8.89 2.38 -17.98
CA GLY A 225 -8.79 1.76 -16.66
C GLY A 225 -8.23 2.70 -15.61
N ALA A 226 -7.77 2.11 -14.52
CA ALA A 226 -7.11 2.80 -13.43
C ALA A 226 -5.88 2.00 -12.97
N THR A 227 -4.92 2.71 -12.37
CA THR A 227 -3.68 2.16 -11.84
C THR A 227 -3.45 2.66 -10.43
N ALA A 228 -3.27 1.76 -9.47
CA ALA A 228 -2.72 2.07 -8.16
C ALA A 228 -1.22 1.74 -8.16
N HIS A 229 -0.40 2.70 -7.73
CA HIS A 229 1.05 2.56 -7.74
C HIS A 229 1.65 3.26 -6.52
N TYR A 230 2.86 2.88 -6.14
CA TYR A 230 3.64 3.67 -5.20
C TYR A 230 4.13 4.95 -5.87
N VAL A 231 4.11 6.05 -5.12
CA VAL A 231 4.58 7.35 -5.64
C VAL A 231 6.11 7.38 -5.61
N THR A 232 6.68 7.82 -6.73
CA THR A 232 8.10 8.13 -6.90
C THR A 232 8.28 9.58 -7.34
N THR A 233 9.52 10.03 -7.46
CA THR A 233 9.82 11.39 -7.96
C THR A 233 9.44 11.58 -9.42
N ASP A 234 9.40 10.49 -10.19
CA ASP A 234 8.93 10.50 -11.56
C ASP A 234 7.40 10.36 -11.57
N LEU A 235 6.74 11.35 -12.14
CA LEU A 235 5.29 11.45 -12.10
C LEU A 235 4.64 10.25 -12.82
N ASP A 236 3.72 9.58 -12.11
CA ASP A 236 2.96 8.43 -12.59
C ASP A 236 3.82 7.26 -13.14
N ASP A 237 5.09 7.15 -12.69
CA ASP A 237 6.03 6.12 -13.12
C ASP A 237 6.54 5.22 -11.97
N GLY A 238 5.87 5.24 -10.85
CA GLY A 238 6.22 4.40 -9.70
C GLY A 238 5.75 2.94 -9.82
N PRO A 239 6.27 2.05 -8.94
CA PRO A 239 5.95 0.61 -8.95
C PRO A 239 4.44 0.36 -8.89
N ILE A 240 3.91 -0.30 -9.91
CA ILE A 240 2.48 -0.60 -10.04
C ILE A 240 2.10 -1.68 -9.03
N ILE A 241 1.04 -1.43 -8.25
CA ILE A 241 0.50 -2.38 -7.26
C ILE A 241 -0.66 -3.16 -7.88
N ASP A 242 -1.61 -2.45 -8.49
CA ASP A 242 -2.80 -3.04 -9.07
C ASP A 242 -3.31 -2.22 -10.26
N GLN A 243 -3.93 -2.91 -11.20
CA GLN A 243 -4.56 -2.28 -12.36
C GLN A 243 -5.84 -3.03 -12.70
N ASP A 244 -6.80 -2.29 -13.24
CA ASP A 244 -7.99 -2.89 -13.83
C ASP A 244 -8.48 -2.06 -15.01
N VAL A 245 -9.28 -2.67 -15.89
CA VAL A 245 -9.74 -2.07 -17.14
C VAL A 245 -11.24 -2.20 -17.29
N ILE A 246 -11.82 -1.21 -18.00
CA ILE A 246 -13.19 -1.25 -18.47
C ILE A 246 -13.25 -1.17 -19.99
N ARG A 247 -14.26 -1.80 -20.58
CA ARG A 247 -14.55 -1.64 -22.01
C ARG A 247 -15.26 -0.33 -22.28
N SER A 248 -14.79 0.37 -23.31
CA SER A 248 -15.47 1.50 -23.91
C SER A 248 -16.08 1.12 -25.27
N SER A 249 -17.18 1.74 -25.60
CA SER A 249 -17.85 1.58 -26.88
C SER A 249 -17.91 2.89 -27.65
N HIS A 250 -18.24 2.85 -28.92
CA HIS A 250 -18.47 4.04 -29.75
C HIS A 250 -19.70 4.86 -29.30
N ARG A 251 -20.51 4.33 -28.39
CA ARG A 251 -21.71 5.00 -27.83
C ARG A 251 -21.41 5.73 -26.52
N ASP A 252 -20.27 5.45 -25.90
CA ASP A 252 -19.90 6.08 -24.63
C ASP A 252 -19.44 7.52 -24.88
N THR A 253 -20.02 8.44 -24.15
CA THR A 253 -19.51 9.82 -24.04
C THR A 253 -18.31 9.88 -23.09
N VAL A 254 -17.64 11.03 -23.03
CA VAL A 254 -16.57 11.24 -22.04
C VAL A 254 -17.11 11.11 -20.62
N GLU A 255 -18.32 11.62 -20.36
CA GLU A 255 -19.00 11.53 -19.05
C GLU A 255 -19.29 10.07 -18.67
N ASP A 256 -19.67 9.23 -19.65
CA ASP A 256 -19.85 7.79 -19.43
C ASP A 256 -18.54 7.11 -19.05
N LEU A 257 -17.45 7.45 -19.74
CA LEU A 257 -16.12 6.93 -19.42
C LEU A 257 -15.66 7.39 -18.03
N VAL A 258 -15.88 8.64 -17.66
CA VAL A 258 -15.58 9.15 -16.31
C VAL A 258 -16.39 8.40 -15.24
N ARG A 259 -17.70 8.17 -15.47
CA ARG A 259 -18.56 7.45 -14.54
C ARG A 259 -18.08 6.00 -14.34
N LYS A 260 -17.86 5.29 -15.45
CA LYS A 260 -17.32 3.92 -15.42
C LYS A 260 -15.93 3.86 -14.76
N GLY A 261 -15.08 4.84 -15.05
CA GLY A 261 -13.74 4.95 -14.51
C GLY A 261 -13.71 5.09 -12.99
N ARG A 262 -14.65 5.87 -12.41
CA ARG A 262 -14.77 5.99 -10.93
C ARG A 262 -15.00 4.65 -10.25
N ASP A 263 -15.75 3.74 -10.87
CA ASP A 263 -15.98 2.39 -10.31
C ASP A 263 -14.70 1.57 -10.27
N VAL A 264 -13.90 1.64 -11.33
CA VAL A 264 -12.60 0.96 -11.38
C VAL A 264 -11.60 1.59 -10.42
N GLU A 265 -11.51 2.93 -10.39
CA GLU A 265 -10.63 3.66 -9.47
C GLU A 265 -10.85 3.24 -8.01
N ARG A 266 -12.12 3.13 -7.57
CA ARG A 266 -12.47 2.66 -6.21
C ARG A 266 -11.94 1.27 -5.94
N THR A 267 -12.21 0.33 -6.85
CA THR A 267 -11.87 -1.08 -6.67
C THR A 267 -10.36 -1.30 -6.66
N VAL A 268 -9.65 -0.70 -7.61
CA VAL A 268 -8.19 -0.81 -7.74
C VAL A 268 -7.49 -0.20 -6.52
N LEU A 269 -7.90 1.01 -6.11
CA LEU A 269 -7.30 1.64 -4.92
C LEU A 269 -7.52 0.81 -3.66
N ALA A 270 -8.75 0.33 -3.44
CA ALA A 270 -9.07 -0.46 -2.25
C ALA A 270 -8.29 -1.77 -2.18
N ARG A 271 -8.13 -2.49 -3.31
CA ARG A 271 -7.31 -3.70 -3.38
C ARG A 271 -5.84 -3.41 -3.08
N ALA A 272 -5.27 -2.38 -3.72
CA ALA A 272 -3.88 -1.99 -3.51
C ALA A 272 -3.60 -1.60 -2.05
N VAL A 273 -4.47 -0.81 -1.45
CA VAL A 273 -4.38 -0.42 -0.03
C VAL A 273 -4.47 -1.64 0.87
N ARG A 274 -5.44 -2.54 0.64
CA ARG A 274 -5.59 -3.77 1.41
C ARG A 274 -4.33 -4.65 1.35
N TRP A 275 -3.77 -4.89 0.17
CA TRP A 275 -2.56 -5.70 0.00
C TRP A 275 -1.35 -5.08 0.72
N HIS A 276 -1.24 -3.74 0.69
CA HIS A 276 -0.19 -3.04 1.45
C HIS A 276 -0.38 -3.22 2.97
N LEU A 277 -1.61 -3.08 3.46
CA LEU A 277 -1.95 -3.23 4.87
C LEU A 277 -1.69 -4.65 5.38
N GLU A 278 -1.96 -5.67 4.54
CA GLU A 278 -1.77 -7.09 4.84
C GLU A 278 -0.34 -7.59 4.59
N ASP A 279 0.63 -6.70 4.32
CA ASP A 279 2.00 -7.07 3.98
C ASP A 279 2.08 -8.14 2.88
N ARG A 280 1.40 -7.87 1.75
CA ARG A 280 1.39 -8.74 0.56
C ARG A 280 2.27 -8.23 -0.58
N ILE A 281 2.96 -7.10 -0.40
CA ILE A 281 3.68 -6.43 -1.49
C ILE A 281 5.16 -6.38 -1.17
N VAL A 282 5.99 -6.86 -2.09
CA VAL A 282 7.43 -6.63 -2.12
C VAL A 282 7.76 -5.77 -3.34
N VAL A 283 8.46 -4.66 -3.11
CA VAL A 283 8.94 -3.78 -4.20
C VAL A 283 10.36 -4.21 -4.59
N HIS A 284 10.60 -4.35 -5.89
CA HIS A 284 11.92 -4.63 -6.44
C HIS A 284 12.17 -3.77 -7.69
N GLY A 285 13.09 -2.81 -7.58
CA GLY A 285 13.25 -1.78 -8.62
C GLY A 285 11.94 -1.03 -8.83
N ASN A 286 11.51 -0.90 -10.08
CA ASN A 286 10.23 -0.27 -10.43
C ASN A 286 9.08 -1.29 -10.63
N ARG A 287 9.11 -2.41 -9.93
CA ARG A 287 8.09 -3.47 -9.99
C ARG A 287 7.63 -3.88 -8.61
N THR A 288 6.46 -4.48 -8.55
CA THR A 288 5.97 -5.15 -7.34
C THR A 288 5.81 -6.64 -7.57
N VAL A 289 6.05 -7.43 -6.53
CA VAL A 289 5.56 -8.79 -6.39
C VAL A 289 4.43 -8.75 -5.39
N VAL A 290 3.23 -9.12 -5.82
CA VAL A 290 2.02 -9.12 -5.00
C VAL A 290 1.62 -10.56 -4.72
N PHE A 291 1.61 -10.94 -3.46
CA PHE A 291 1.17 -12.25 -3.00
C PHE A 291 -0.36 -12.24 -2.83
N GLY A 292 -1.08 -12.87 -3.77
CA GLY A 292 -2.54 -12.83 -3.94
C GLY A 292 -3.35 -13.66 -2.95
#